data_a92933b516577fd5e63784ad354dfc26
#
_entry.id   a92933b516577fd5e63784ad354dfc26
#
_cell.length_a   1.000
_cell.length_b   1.000
_cell.length_c   1.000
_cell.angle_alpha   90.00
_cell.angle_beta   90.00
_cell.angle_gamma   90.00
#
_symmetry.space_group_name_H-M   'P 1'
#
loop_
_entity.id
_entity.type
_entity.pdbx_description
1 polymer ?
#
loop_
_entity_poly.entity_id
_entity_poly.type
_entity_poly.pdbx_seq_one_letter_code
_entity_poly.pdbx_strand_id
1 'polypeptide(L)'
;IPNRQMFLPSLLLDIKPDRKVGLDLKETIPPFAQCLLLYHLQIESIVGATGYGLSDKLGVAYATANKSLRWLVSKDLIKLEGTKTKTVQIDISNRELWNKALPMLVSPIEQLYYTDAILEGQQISGVNALAFYTMLNEESWQCWTVTKKELKTLAIVTDKQFGENEIQVWKYNPKMLSTEGVVDKLSLYLSLKDNEDERIQIELERLINEMSW
;
A
#
# COMPACT_ATOMS: atom_id res chain seq x y z
N ILE A 1 -29.07 -5.10 18.63
CA ILE A 1 -29.66 -3.74 18.48
C ILE A 1 -28.78 -3.01 17.46
N PRO A 2 -29.29 -2.69 16.25
CA PRO A 2 -28.43 -2.23 15.14
C PRO A 2 -27.80 -0.84 15.34
N ASN A 3 -28.25 -0.01 16.25
CA ASN A 3 -27.84 1.40 16.30
C ASN A 3 -27.11 1.86 17.55
N ARG A 4 -26.73 0.96 18.46
CA ARG A 4 -26.01 1.31 19.71
C ARG A 4 -26.55 2.57 20.42
N GLN A 5 -27.86 2.77 20.41
CA GLN A 5 -28.53 3.85 21.11
C GLN A 5 -29.08 3.30 22.42
N MET A 6 -28.82 3.98 23.51
CA MET A 6 -29.43 3.70 24.80
C MET A 6 -30.35 4.86 25.18
N PHE A 7 -31.62 4.56 25.38
CA PHE A 7 -32.58 5.52 25.89
C PHE A 7 -32.90 5.15 27.36
N LEU A 8 -32.65 6.09 28.26
CA LEU A 8 -32.94 5.97 29.67
C LEU A 8 -34.12 6.88 30.04
N PRO A 9 -35.35 6.37 30.01
CA PRO A 9 -36.55 7.19 30.22
C PRO A 9 -36.58 7.94 31.54
N SER A 10 -36.01 7.34 32.57
CA SER A 10 -35.94 7.92 33.92
C SER A 10 -35.06 9.17 34.04
N LEU A 11 -34.17 9.39 33.07
CA LEU A 11 -33.27 10.54 33.05
C LEU A 11 -33.57 11.51 31.92
N LEU A 12 -34.55 11.20 31.03
CA LEU A 12 -34.86 11.97 29.81
C LEU A 12 -33.62 12.23 28.96
N LEU A 13 -32.61 11.34 29.06
CA LEU A 13 -31.37 11.46 28.29
C LEU A 13 -31.42 10.53 27.09
N ASP A 14 -31.42 11.11 25.91
CA ASP A 14 -31.14 10.42 24.67
C ASP A 14 -29.61 10.43 24.46
N ILE A 15 -28.96 9.37 24.90
CA ILE A 15 -27.53 9.18 24.61
C ILE A 15 -27.41 8.73 23.15
N LYS A 16 -27.47 9.71 22.26
CA LYS A 16 -26.99 9.48 20.89
C LYS A 16 -25.53 9.10 21.01
N PRO A 17 -25.07 8.05 20.28
CA PRO A 17 -23.62 7.83 20.18
C PRO A 17 -23.05 9.15 19.72
N ASP A 18 -22.17 9.73 20.54
CA ASP A 18 -21.40 10.89 20.13
C ASP A 18 -20.96 10.63 18.68
N ARG A 19 -21.35 11.52 17.76
CA ARG A 19 -20.61 11.67 16.52
C ARG A 19 -19.18 11.68 17.00
N LYS A 20 -18.42 10.63 16.69
CA LYS A 20 -17.02 10.51 17.04
C LYS A 20 -16.43 11.90 16.91
N VAL A 21 -16.36 12.61 18.05
CA VAL A 21 -15.58 13.82 18.17
C VAL A 21 -14.26 13.40 17.61
N GLY A 22 -13.86 14.00 16.51
CA GLY A 22 -12.76 13.52 15.71
C GLY A 22 -11.62 13.06 16.61
N LEU A 23 -11.56 11.77 16.85
CA LEU A 23 -10.27 11.13 16.73
C LEU A 23 -9.79 11.65 15.40
N ASP A 24 -8.74 12.48 15.40
CA ASP A 24 -7.96 12.72 14.21
C ASP A 24 -7.86 11.38 13.52
N LEU A 25 -8.73 11.16 12.56
CA LEU A 25 -8.57 10.09 11.61
C LEU A 25 -7.22 10.48 11.04
N LYS A 26 -6.15 9.86 11.54
CA LYS A 26 -4.81 9.98 10.95
C LYS A 26 -5.11 9.80 9.50
N GLU A 27 -5.14 10.94 8.76
CA GLU A 27 -5.59 10.90 7.38
C GLU A 27 -4.76 9.83 6.72
N THR A 28 -5.41 8.69 6.49
CA THR A 28 -4.72 7.50 5.97
C THR A 28 -4.09 7.90 4.67
N ILE A 29 -2.84 7.55 4.46
CA ILE A 29 -2.14 7.87 3.22
C ILE A 29 -2.99 7.46 2.01
N PRO A 30 -3.24 8.36 1.04
CA PRO A 30 -3.92 7.97 -0.19
C PRO A 30 -3.13 6.85 -0.90
N PRO A 31 -3.77 5.81 -1.42
CA PRO A 31 -3.08 4.67 -2.01
C PRO A 31 -2.05 5.06 -3.07
N PHE A 32 -2.39 6.03 -3.93
CA PHE A 32 -1.46 6.50 -4.96
C PHE A 32 -0.33 7.37 -4.37
N ALA A 33 -0.54 8.06 -3.25
CA ALA A 33 0.54 8.79 -2.57
C ALA A 33 1.59 7.83 -2.02
N GLN A 34 1.16 6.70 -1.43
CA GLN A 34 2.05 5.63 -1.00
C GLN A 34 2.78 5.02 -2.20
N CYS A 35 2.06 4.62 -3.26
CA CYS A 35 2.65 4.09 -4.48
C CYS A 35 3.70 5.04 -5.08
N LEU A 36 3.40 6.33 -5.15
CA LEU A 36 4.31 7.35 -5.69
C LEU A 36 5.58 7.51 -4.85
N LEU A 37 5.45 7.47 -3.52
CA LEU A 37 6.59 7.51 -2.61
C LEU A 37 7.47 6.27 -2.79
N LEU A 38 6.87 5.08 -2.82
CA LEU A 38 7.60 3.83 -3.03
C LEU A 38 8.24 3.76 -4.42
N TYR A 39 7.60 4.33 -5.44
CA TYR A 39 8.15 4.48 -6.78
C TYR A 39 9.44 5.32 -6.76
N HIS A 40 9.41 6.47 -6.07
CA HIS A 40 10.59 7.31 -5.90
C HIS A 40 11.75 6.57 -5.23
N LEU A 41 11.44 5.79 -4.19
CA LEU A 41 12.46 5.12 -3.36
C LEU A 41 13.12 3.92 -4.06
N GLN A 42 12.45 3.28 -5.04
CA GLN A 42 12.89 2.00 -5.57
C GLN A 42 13.09 1.96 -7.09
N ILE A 43 12.32 2.77 -7.83
CA ILE A 43 12.27 2.66 -9.29
C ILE A 43 12.99 3.86 -9.93
N GLU A 44 12.48 5.06 -9.68
CA GLU A 44 13.01 6.27 -10.30
C GLU A 44 12.67 7.50 -9.50
N SER A 45 13.62 8.42 -9.39
CA SER A 45 13.43 9.68 -8.71
C SER A 45 12.30 10.52 -9.34
N ILE A 46 11.40 11.02 -8.51
CA ILE A 46 10.35 11.96 -8.91
C ILE A 46 10.75 13.43 -8.73
N VAL A 47 11.99 13.71 -8.27
CA VAL A 47 12.50 15.07 -8.13
C VAL A 47 12.51 15.77 -9.49
N GLY A 48 12.02 17.01 -9.54
CA GLY A 48 11.86 17.76 -10.76
C GLY A 48 10.61 17.44 -11.59
N ALA A 49 9.91 16.36 -11.28
CA ALA A 49 8.69 15.97 -11.98
C ALA A 49 7.52 16.90 -11.64
N THR A 50 6.61 17.09 -12.61
CA THR A 50 5.36 17.82 -12.43
C THR A 50 4.21 16.85 -12.15
N GLY A 51 3.13 17.33 -11.52
CA GLY A 51 1.93 16.51 -11.32
C GLY A 51 1.34 15.97 -12.63
N TYR A 52 1.45 16.75 -13.73
CA TYR A 52 1.01 16.31 -15.05
C TYR A 52 1.92 15.20 -15.60
N GLY A 53 3.25 15.42 -15.56
CA GLY A 53 4.21 14.40 -16.01
C GLY A 53 4.09 13.08 -15.25
N LEU A 54 3.87 13.15 -13.92
CA LEU A 54 3.65 11.95 -13.10
C LEU A 54 2.33 11.24 -13.43
N SER A 55 1.27 12.01 -13.71
CA SER A 55 -0.02 11.41 -14.10
C SER A 55 0.06 10.68 -15.44
N ASP A 56 0.74 11.27 -16.42
CA ASP A 56 0.96 10.68 -17.73
C ASP A 56 1.85 9.43 -17.65
N LYS A 57 3.01 9.57 -16.99
CA LYS A 57 4.00 8.49 -16.82
C LYS A 57 3.43 7.25 -16.11
N LEU A 58 2.62 7.47 -15.08
CA LEU A 58 2.08 6.40 -14.23
C LEU A 58 0.65 5.98 -14.61
N GLY A 59 0.11 6.53 -15.71
CA GLY A 59 -1.20 6.14 -16.22
C GLY A 59 -2.37 6.40 -15.27
N VAL A 60 -2.31 7.49 -14.49
CA VAL A 60 -3.36 7.87 -13.54
C VAL A 60 -3.98 9.21 -13.88
N ALA A 61 -5.20 9.47 -13.40
CA ALA A 61 -5.81 10.78 -13.58
C ALA A 61 -4.99 11.88 -12.88
N TYR A 62 -4.85 13.04 -13.53
CA TYR A 62 -4.16 14.20 -12.95
C TYR A 62 -4.67 14.59 -11.56
N ALA A 63 -6.00 14.52 -11.36
CA ALA A 63 -6.60 14.79 -10.06
C ALA A 63 -6.08 13.86 -8.96
N THR A 64 -5.84 12.57 -9.27
CA THR A 64 -5.27 11.58 -8.35
C THR A 64 -3.83 11.92 -8.03
N ALA A 65 -3.01 12.20 -9.05
CA ALA A 65 -1.61 12.59 -8.88
C ALA A 65 -1.50 13.87 -8.01
N ASN A 66 -2.28 14.90 -8.35
CA ASN A 66 -2.25 16.19 -7.63
C ASN A 66 -2.74 16.06 -6.17
N LYS A 67 -3.80 15.27 -5.91
CA LYS A 67 -4.26 14.97 -4.54
C LYS A 67 -3.16 14.28 -3.73
N SER A 68 -2.47 13.33 -4.33
CA SER A 68 -1.39 12.58 -3.69
C SER A 68 -0.18 13.46 -3.39
N LEU A 69 0.24 14.30 -4.33
CA LEU A 69 1.31 15.26 -4.11
C LEU A 69 0.98 16.26 -3.00
N ARG A 70 -0.25 16.79 -2.97
CA ARG A 70 -0.69 17.69 -1.89
C ARG A 70 -0.67 17.01 -0.54
N TRP A 71 -1.08 15.76 -0.47
CA TRP A 71 -1.02 14.98 0.76
C TRP A 71 0.43 14.80 1.24
N LEU A 72 1.35 14.40 0.35
CA LEU A 72 2.78 14.26 0.67
C LEU A 72 3.39 15.60 1.15
N VAL A 73 2.99 16.72 0.55
CA VAL A 73 3.39 18.06 1.01
C VAL A 73 2.83 18.36 2.40
N SER A 74 1.56 18.04 2.66
CA SER A 74 0.92 18.28 3.97
C SER A 74 1.54 17.49 5.11
N LYS A 75 2.22 16.39 4.79
CA LYS A 75 2.99 15.56 5.75
C LYS A 75 4.48 15.88 5.73
N ASP A 76 4.86 16.93 5.04
CA ASP A 76 6.25 17.42 4.96
C ASP A 76 7.24 16.36 4.46
N LEU A 77 6.76 15.46 3.58
CA LEU A 77 7.57 14.43 2.94
C LEU A 77 8.23 14.91 1.65
N ILE A 78 7.59 15.82 0.95
CA ILE A 78 8.07 16.48 -0.28
C ILE A 78 7.74 17.97 -0.25
N LYS A 79 8.37 18.73 -1.14
CA LYS A 79 8.01 20.13 -1.44
C LYS A 79 7.56 20.27 -2.88
N LEU A 80 6.77 21.29 -3.15
CA LEU A 80 6.41 21.68 -4.52
C LEU A 80 6.89 23.10 -4.77
N GLU A 81 7.88 23.25 -5.65
CA GLU A 81 8.48 24.52 -6.01
C GLU A 81 8.10 24.98 -7.41
N GLY A 82 8.03 26.28 -7.61
CA GLY A 82 7.71 26.91 -8.89
C GLY A 82 6.43 27.75 -8.84
N THR A 83 6.34 28.76 -9.70
CA THR A 83 5.21 29.69 -9.76
C THR A 83 4.12 29.25 -10.72
N LYS A 84 4.45 29.02 -11.99
CA LYS A 84 3.50 28.59 -13.03
C LYS A 84 3.38 27.05 -13.07
N THR A 85 4.51 26.39 -13.06
CA THR A 85 4.60 24.93 -13.04
C THR A 85 5.29 24.51 -11.76
N LYS A 86 4.61 23.68 -10.96
CA LYS A 86 5.16 23.18 -9.71
C LYS A 86 5.86 21.86 -9.95
N THR A 87 7.09 21.75 -9.49
CA THR A 87 7.91 20.53 -9.54
C THR A 87 8.16 19.98 -8.14
N VAL A 88 8.30 18.68 -8.05
CA VAL A 88 8.60 17.96 -6.81
C VAL A 88 10.04 18.24 -6.40
N GLN A 89 10.26 18.55 -5.13
CA GLN A 89 11.57 18.64 -4.49
C GLN A 89 11.60 17.80 -3.23
N ILE A 90 12.74 17.18 -2.98
CA ILE A 90 12.98 16.33 -1.81
C ILE A 90 14.39 16.64 -1.31
N ASP A 91 14.48 17.17 -0.09
CA ASP A 91 15.74 17.72 0.46
C ASP A 91 16.44 16.76 1.42
N ILE A 92 15.89 15.57 1.62
CA ILE A 92 16.41 14.54 2.52
C ILE A 92 16.80 13.29 1.73
N SER A 93 17.67 12.46 2.29
CA SER A 93 18.04 11.19 1.67
C SER A 93 16.85 10.21 1.60
N ASN A 94 16.92 9.25 0.68
CA ASN A 94 15.87 8.23 0.53
C ASN A 94 15.64 7.45 1.83
N ARG A 95 16.70 7.13 2.56
CA ARG A 95 16.60 6.44 3.86
C ARG A 95 15.89 7.29 4.92
N GLU A 96 16.21 8.57 4.99
CA GLU A 96 15.52 9.51 5.89
C GLU A 96 14.04 9.69 5.50
N LEU A 97 13.76 9.78 4.19
CA LEU A 97 12.40 9.86 3.66
C LEU A 97 11.59 8.61 4.02
N TRP A 98 12.17 7.42 3.86
CA TRP A 98 11.55 6.16 4.29
C TRP A 98 11.23 6.17 5.78
N ASN A 99 12.21 6.47 6.64
CA ASN A 99 12.04 6.47 8.08
C ASN A 99 10.97 7.48 8.54
N LYS A 100 10.91 8.66 7.90
CA LYS A 100 9.91 9.69 8.18
C LYS A 100 8.52 9.27 7.75
N ALA A 101 8.41 8.57 6.62
CA ALA A 101 7.13 8.13 6.06
C ALA A 101 6.58 6.88 6.75
N LEU A 102 7.44 5.95 7.20
CA LEU A 102 7.08 4.62 7.69
C LEU A 102 5.92 4.60 8.70
N PRO A 103 5.82 5.52 9.69
CA PRO A 103 4.69 5.55 10.62
C PRO A 103 3.33 5.87 9.97
N MET A 104 3.32 6.41 8.76
CA MET A 104 2.12 6.78 8.00
C MET A 104 1.77 5.75 6.94
N LEU A 105 2.73 4.87 6.57
CA LEU A 105 2.54 3.86 5.56
C LEU A 105 1.70 2.69 6.11
N VAL A 106 0.85 2.16 5.25
CA VAL A 106 -0.08 1.08 5.60
C VAL A 106 0.09 -0.12 4.67
N SER A 107 -0.37 -1.28 5.10
CA SER A 107 -0.42 -2.46 4.23
C SER A 107 -1.12 -2.14 2.90
N PRO A 108 -0.54 -2.52 1.76
CA PRO A 108 -1.18 -2.36 0.45
C PRO A 108 -2.40 -3.24 0.28
N ILE A 109 -2.53 -4.31 1.06
CA ILE A 109 -3.63 -5.27 0.98
C ILE A 109 -4.92 -4.59 1.41
N GLU A 110 -5.95 -4.71 0.59
CA GLU A 110 -7.30 -4.25 0.88
C GLU A 110 -8.23 -5.41 1.23
N GLN A 111 -8.10 -6.52 0.51
CA GLN A 111 -8.90 -7.74 0.69
C GLN A 111 -8.06 -8.96 0.38
N LEU A 112 -8.40 -10.08 1.02
CA LEU A 112 -7.86 -11.39 0.77
C LEU A 112 -8.95 -12.29 0.18
N TYR A 113 -8.56 -13.12 -0.78
CA TYR A 113 -9.37 -14.20 -1.34
C TYR A 113 -8.50 -15.44 -1.50
N TYR A 114 -9.16 -16.57 -1.66
CA TYR A 114 -8.52 -17.89 -1.88
C TYR A 114 -9.07 -18.51 -3.15
N THR A 115 -8.28 -19.38 -3.77
CA THR A 115 -8.66 -20.09 -5.00
C THR A 115 -7.82 -21.36 -5.16
N ASP A 116 -8.36 -22.36 -5.84
CA ASP A 116 -7.59 -23.54 -6.27
C ASP A 116 -6.97 -23.34 -7.66
N ALA A 117 -7.31 -22.25 -8.34
CA ALA A 117 -6.77 -21.91 -9.65
C ALA A 117 -5.32 -21.41 -9.56
N ILE A 118 -4.54 -21.64 -10.61
CA ILE A 118 -3.23 -21.01 -10.82
C ILE A 118 -3.43 -19.74 -11.64
N LEU A 119 -2.85 -18.64 -11.18
CA LEU A 119 -2.92 -17.35 -11.88
C LEU A 119 -1.63 -17.07 -12.64
N GLU A 120 -1.72 -17.08 -13.96
CA GLU A 120 -0.60 -16.70 -14.82
C GLU A 120 -0.57 -15.17 -15.04
N GLY A 121 0.63 -14.59 -15.13
CA GLY A 121 0.83 -13.17 -15.44
C GLY A 121 0.47 -12.19 -14.31
N GLN A 122 0.19 -12.69 -13.11
CA GLN A 122 0.03 -11.88 -11.91
C GLN A 122 1.35 -11.81 -11.12
N GLN A 123 1.49 -10.79 -10.26
CA GLN A 123 2.69 -10.61 -9.46
C GLN A 123 2.66 -11.53 -8.24
N ILE A 124 3.75 -12.25 -8.02
CA ILE A 124 3.95 -13.06 -6.81
C ILE A 124 4.09 -12.14 -5.60
N SER A 125 3.46 -12.51 -4.49
CA SER A 125 3.45 -11.79 -3.22
C SER A 125 3.63 -12.75 -2.03
N GLY A 126 3.42 -12.24 -0.82
CA GLY A 126 3.48 -13.02 0.40
C GLY A 126 4.86 -13.61 0.67
N VAL A 127 4.89 -14.76 1.32
CA VAL A 127 6.14 -15.44 1.71
C VAL A 127 6.95 -15.88 0.49
N ASN A 128 6.31 -16.27 -0.62
CA ASN A 128 7.01 -16.66 -1.84
C ASN A 128 7.74 -15.48 -2.50
N ALA A 129 7.17 -14.26 -2.42
CA ALA A 129 7.89 -13.06 -2.83
C ALA A 129 9.08 -12.75 -1.90
N LEU A 130 8.93 -12.99 -0.60
CA LEU A 130 10.03 -12.81 0.35
C LEU A 130 11.14 -13.84 0.09
N ALA A 131 10.80 -15.09 -0.20
CA ALA A 131 11.74 -16.14 -0.57
C ALA A 131 12.54 -15.78 -1.84
N PHE A 132 11.90 -15.13 -2.81
CA PHE A 132 12.60 -14.64 -4.02
C PHE A 132 13.71 -13.63 -3.69
N TYR A 133 13.52 -12.80 -2.66
CA TYR A 133 14.49 -11.77 -2.28
C TYR A 133 15.48 -12.19 -1.18
N THR A 134 15.24 -13.33 -0.51
CA THR A 134 15.99 -13.75 0.68
C THR A 134 16.36 -15.24 0.61
N MET A 135 16.86 -15.80 1.71
CA MET A 135 17.18 -17.22 1.81
C MET A 135 16.05 -18.06 2.43
N LEU A 136 14.85 -17.48 2.57
CA LEU A 136 13.68 -18.18 3.05
C LEU A 136 13.23 -19.23 2.03
N ASN A 137 12.71 -20.35 2.48
CA ASN A 137 12.10 -21.33 1.60
C ASN A 137 10.72 -20.85 1.12
N GLU A 138 10.39 -21.16 -0.12
CA GLU A 138 9.04 -20.93 -0.65
C GLU A 138 8.01 -21.81 0.08
N GLU A 139 6.81 -21.27 0.18
CA GLU A 139 5.64 -22.04 0.63
C GLU A 139 5.13 -22.93 -0.52
N SER A 140 4.44 -24.02 -0.18
CA SER A 140 3.83 -24.93 -1.16
C SER A 140 2.63 -24.31 -1.89
N TRP A 141 1.98 -23.31 -1.28
CA TRP A 141 0.87 -22.56 -1.85
C TRP A 141 1.36 -21.25 -2.46
N GLN A 142 0.62 -20.75 -3.44
CA GLN A 142 0.97 -19.50 -4.12
C GLN A 142 0.19 -18.32 -3.57
N CYS A 143 0.81 -17.15 -3.63
CA CYS A 143 0.18 -15.88 -3.30
C CYS A 143 0.40 -14.89 -4.44
N TRP A 144 -0.69 -14.34 -4.99
CA TRP A 144 -0.65 -13.35 -6.05
C TRP A 144 -1.31 -12.05 -5.65
N THR A 145 -0.90 -10.97 -6.32
CA THR A 145 -1.56 -9.67 -6.18
C THR A 145 -2.32 -9.30 -7.44
N VAL A 146 -3.48 -8.71 -7.22
CA VAL A 146 -4.32 -8.15 -8.28
C VAL A 146 -4.93 -6.82 -7.83
N THR A 147 -5.36 -6.01 -8.79
CA THR A 147 -6.24 -4.87 -8.51
C THR A 147 -7.70 -5.33 -8.45
N LYS A 148 -8.58 -4.54 -7.82
CA LYS A 148 -10.03 -4.79 -7.85
C LYS A 148 -10.59 -4.96 -9.27
N LYS A 149 -10.02 -4.23 -10.23
CA LYS A 149 -10.44 -4.30 -11.63
C LYS A 149 -10.02 -5.63 -12.25
N GLU A 150 -8.78 -6.04 -12.04
CA GLU A 150 -8.28 -7.32 -12.54
C GLU A 150 -9.05 -8.50 -11.92
N LEU A 151 -9.29 -8.51 -10.61
CA LEU A 151 -10.06 -9.57 -9.96
C LEU A 151 -11.44 -9.79 -10.62
N LYS A 152 -12.12 -8.73 -11.01
CA LYS A 152 -13.43 -8.83 -11.70
C LYS A 152 -13.33 -9.40 -13.11
N THR A 153 -12.19 -9.33 -13.74
CA THR A 153 -11.96 -9.85 -15.10
C THR A 153 -11.37 -11.25 -15.12
N LEU A 154 -10.84 -11.72 -13.99
CA LEU A 154 -10.37 -13.09 -13.84
C LEU A 154 -11.57 -14.05 -13.84
N ALA A 155 -11.58 -14.98 -14.79
CA ALA A 155 -12.62 -16.02 -14.89
C ALA A 155 -12.31 -17.21 -13.94
N ILE A 156 -12.13 -16.91 -12.65
CA ILE A 156 -11.81 -17.90 -11.62
C ILE A 156 -12.83 -17.86 -10.48
N VAL A 157 -12.97 -18.99 -9.81
CA VAL A 157 -13.74 -19.08 -8.56
C VAL A 157 -12.87 -18.61 -7.41
N THR A 158 -13.37 -17.67 -6.64
CA THR A 158 -12.69 -17.17 -5.44
C THR A 158 -13.58 -17.30 -4.22
N ASP A 159 -12.99 -17.63 -3.08
CA ASP A 159 -13.66 -17.67 -1.79
C ASP A 159 -12.94 -16.76 -0.78
N LYS A 160 -13.58 -16.42 0.34
CA LYS A 160 -13.01 -15.60 1.40
C LYS A 160 -12.29 -16.40 2.48
N GLN A 161 -12.44 -17.71 2.49
CA GLN A 161 -11.97 -18.58 3.56
C GLN A 161 -11.31 -19.86 3.07
N PHE A 162 -11.64 -20.32 1.85
CA PHE A 162 -11.25 -21.64 1.35
C PHE A 162 -10.57 -21.55 -0.02
N GLY A 163 -9.48 -22.30 -0.17
CA GLY A 163 -8.69 -22.44 -1.38
C GLY A 163 -7.23 -22.74 -1.04
N GLU A 164 -6.53 -23.37 -1.96
CA GLU A 164 -5.12 -23.75 -1.78
C GLU A 164 -4.17 -22.55 -1.90
N ASN A 165 -4.56 -21.53 -2.67
CA ASN A 165 -3.74 -20.37 -3.00
C ASN A 165 -4.40 -19.08 -2.54
N GLU A 166 -3.61 -18.03 -2.30
CA GLU A 166 -4.04 -16.73 -1.84
C GLU A 166 -4.02 -15.69 -2.95
N ILE A 167 -5.03 -14.82 -2.97
CA ILE A 167 -5.11 -13.65 -3.84
C ILE A 167 -5.23 -12.40 -2.96
N GLN A 168 -4.25 -11.53 -3.02
CA GLN A 168 -4.25 -10.24 -2.37
C GLN A 168 -4.78 -9.17 -3.32
N VAL A 169 -5.90 -8.55 -2.98
CA VAL A 169 -6.38 -7.35 -3.70
C VAL A 169 -5.70 -6.14 -3.12
N TRP A 170 -4.91 -5.43 -3.93
CA TRP A 170 -4.14 -4.29 -3.47
C TRP A 170 -4.85 -2.96 -3.75
N LYS A 171 -4.57 -1.97 -2.89
CA LYS A 171 -5.10 -0.59 -2.95
C LYS A 171 -4.57 0.21 -4.14
N TYR A 172 -3.43 -0.18 -4.71
CA TYR A 172 -2.81 0.38 -5.91
C TYR A 172 -2.31 -0.76 -6.81
N ASN A 173 -2.03 -0.42 -8.07
CA ASN A 173 -1.58 -1.43 -9.03
C ASN A 173 -0.16 -1.91 -8.70
N PRO A 174 0.03 -3.18 -8.31
CA PRO A 174 1.35 -3.72 -7.96
C PRO A 174 2.33 -3.67 -9.14
N LYS A 175 1.85 -3.78 -10.38
CA LYS A 175 2.69 -3.76 -11.60
C LYS A 175 3.44 -2.45 -11.82
N MET A 176 3.04 -1.36 -11.12
CA MET A 176 3.74 -0.08 -11.20
C MET A 176 5.09 -0.09 -10.49
N LEU A 177 5.28 -0.99 -9.53
CA LEU A 177 6.48 -1.10 -8.69
C LEU A 177 7.20 -2.43 -8.87
N SER A 178 6.53 -3.43 -9.44
CA SER A 178 7.04 -4.79 -9.58
C SER A 178 8.14 -4.91 -10.61
N THR A 179 9.07 -5.82 -10.35
CA THR A 179 10.10 -6.27 -11.29
C THR A 179 10.05 -7.80 -11.37
N GLU A 180 10.33 -8.37 -12.54
CA GLU A 180 10.45 -9.83 -12.72
C GLU A 180 9.25 -10.67 -12.26
N GLY A 181 8.04 -10.10 -12.30
CA GLY A 181 6.84 -10.83 -11.89
C GLY A 181 6.63 -10.96 -10.38
N VAL A 182 7.43 -10.26 -9.57
CA VAL A 182 7.34 -10.25 -8.10
C VAL A 182 7.04 -8.83 -7.62
N VAL A 183 6.28 -8.68 -6.54
CA VAL A 183 6.01 -7.37 -5.93
C VAL A 183 7.29 -6.73 -5.41
N ASP A 184 7.32 -5.42 -5.38
CA ASP A 184 8.46 -4.64 -4.88
C ASP A 184 8.74 -4.87 -3.38
N LYS A 185 10.00 -4.68 -2.98
CA LYS A 185 10.48 -4.94 -1.62
C LYS A 185 9.77 -4.14 -0.54
N LEU A 186 9.50 -2.85 -0.79
CA LEU A 186 8.91 -1.98 0.23
C LEU A 186 7.41 -2.25 0.40
N SER A 187 6.67 -2.52 -0.68
CA SER A 187 5.28 -2.96 -0.58
C SER A 187 5.17 -4.33 0.08
N LEU A 188 6.09 -5.24 -0.23
CA LEU A 188 6.18 -6.54 0.42
C LEU A 188 6.42 -6.41 1.93
N TYR A 189 7.39 -5.59 2.34
CA TYR A 189 7.61 -5.27 3.74
C TYR A 189 6.33 -4.77 4.43
N LEU A 190 5.63 -3.81 3.82
CA LEU A 190 4.39 -3.26 4.38
C LEU A 190 3.25 -4.27 4.42
N SER A 191 3.26 -5.29 3.57
CA SER A 191 2.24 -6.35 3.58
C SER A 191 2.48 -7.41 4.66
N LEU A 192 3.73 -7.62 5.06
CA LEU A 192 4.16 -8.69 5.97
C LEU A 192 4.66 -8.18 7.33
N LYS A 193 4.84 -6.88 7.54
CA LYS A 193 5.43 -6.31 8.77
C LYS A 193 4.71 -6.69 10.07
N ASP A 194 3.44 -7.01 9.99
CA ASP A 194 2.61 -7.40 11.14
C ASP A 194 2.43 -8.94 11.23
N ASN A 195 3.20 -9.72 10.44
CA ASN A 195 3.21 -11.18 10.50
C ASN A 195 3.86 -11.66 11.81
N GLU A 196 3.29 -12.67 12.45
CA GLU A 196 3.74 -13.17 13.75
C GLU A 196 4.90 -14.20 13.65
N ASP A 197 5.23 -14.69 12.44
CA ASP A 197 6.35 -15.63 12.24
C ASP A 197 7.70 -14.90 12.35
N GLU A 198 8.47 -15.27 13.38
CA GLU A 198 9.78 -14.66 13.65
C GLU A 198 10.76 -14.80 12.48
N ARG A 199 10.71 -15.91 11.73
CA ARG A 199 11.56 -16.13 10.56
C ARG A 199 11.26 -15.09 9.47
N ILE A 200 9.99 -14.77 9.26
CA ILE A 200 9.56 -13.75 8.31
C ILE A 200 10.05 -12.37 8.77
N GLN A 201 9.93 -12.05 10.07
CA GLN A 201 10.39 -10.77 10.60
C GLN A 201 11.90 -10.57 10.43
N ILE A 202 12.71 -11.59 10.71
CA ILE A 202 14.17 -11.55 10.52
C ILE A 202 14.51 -11.24 9.05
N GLU A 203 13.87 -11.93 8.11
CA GLU A 203 14.17 -11.72 6.69
C GLU A 203 13.62 -10.38 6.16
N LEU A 204 12.52 -9.86 6.71
CA LEU A 204 12.02 -8.52 6.41
C LEU A 204 12.98 -7.42 6.91
N GLU A 205 13.52 -7.55 8.11
CA GLU A 205 14.55 -6.63 8.63
C GLU A 205 15.79 -6.65 7.75
N ARG A 206 16.25 -7.84 7.36
CA ARG A 206 17.39 -8.01 6.46
C ARG A 206 17.11 -7.34 5.12
N LEU A 207 15.93 -7.59 4.52
CA LEU A 207 15.53 -7.02 3.25
C LEU A 207 15.62 -5.47 3.24
N ILE A 208 15.16 -4.82 4.32
CA ILE A 208 15.23 -3.35 4.45
C ILE A 208 16.64 -2.86 4.71
N ASN A 209 17.44 -3.59 5.49
CA ASN A 209 18.82 -3.21 5.79
C ASN A 209 19.75 -3.32 4.58
N GLU A 210 19.50 -4.27 3.69
CA GLU A 210 20.26 -4.49 2.45
C GLU A 210 19.82 -3.61 1.27
N MET A 211 18.80 -2.76 1.46
CA MET A 211 18.38 -1.83 0.40
C MET A 211 19.43 -0.77 0.10
N SER A 212 19.72 -0.59 -1.17
CA SER A 212 20.48 0.56 -1.68
C SER A 212 19.55 1.77 -1.76
N TRP A 213 19.65 2.68 -0.81
CA TRP A 213 18.84 3.89 -0.71
C TRP A 213 19.34 5.02 -1.60
#